data_f9250bdb1da716887e5aca52e8a1e9de
#
_entry.id   f9250bdb1da716887e5aca52e8a1e9de
#
_cell.length_a   1.000
_cell.length_b   1.000
_cell.length_c   1.000
_cell.angle_alpha   90.00
_cell.angle_beta   90.00
_cell.angle_gamma   90.00
#
_symmetry.space_group_name_H-M   'P 1'
#
loop_
_entity.id
_entity.type
_entity.pdbx_description
1 polymer ?
#
loop_
_entity_poly.entity_id
_entity_poly.type
_entity_poly.pdbx_seq_one_letter_code
_entity_poly.pdbx_strand_id
1 'polypeptide(L)'
;MISYSELEARLGTPIGVEDARAQWGALVGAAEQGQVTLVTRERWEWAALVPLSKVPGLLSGLPVVSLSTARAKLGDLVRQVAQPYDDSPVLLARHRNPVAALVAATRLIERGGPPRTNPAEALLLDGCTVTLSRHPAGSGFVAVARDAEGAEVAVGTGDTVETALRTLG
;
A
#
# COMPACT_ATOMS: atom_id res chain seq x y z
N MET A 1 14.17 3.93 -8.66
CA MET A 1 13.71 5.14 -7.94
C MET A 1 12.65 5.79 -8.80
N ILE A 2 11.44 5.93 -8.29
CA ILE A 2 10.33 6.54 -9.05
C ILE A 2 10.56 8.05 -9.08
N SER A 3 10.47 8.65 -10.27
CA SER A 3 10.62 10.10 -10.41
C SER A 3 9.31 10.83 -10.11
N TYR A 4 9.39 12.05 -9.63
CA TYR A 4 8.21 12.90 -9.41
C TYR A 4 7.43 13.17 -10.70
N SER A 5 8.11 13.23 -11.84
CA SER A 5 7.48 13.35 -13.15
C SER A 5 6.62 12.12 -13.49
N GLU A 6 7.01 10.95 -13.06
CA GLU A 6 6.24 9.72 -13.25
C GLU A 6 5.02 9.67 -12.32
N LEU A 7 5.16 10.16 -11.08
CA LEU A 7 4.03 10.35 -10.16
C LEU A 7 2.98 11.29 -10.77
N GLU A 8 3.40 12.43 -11.26
CA GLU A 8 2.51 13.42 -11.88
C GLU A 8 1.84 12.88 -13.14
N ALA A 9 2.58 12.18 -14.00
CA ALA A 9 2.04 11.59 -15.22
C ALA A 9 0.96 10.53 -14.96
N ARG A 10 1.08 9.78 -13.87
CA ARG A 10 0.14 8.70 -13.53
C ARG A 10 -1.01 9.12 -12.63
N LEU A 11 -0.79 10.04 -11.72
CA LEU A 11 -1.73 10.40 -10.65
C LEU A 11 -2.26 11.84 -10.78
N GLY A 12 -1.78 12.60 -11.74
CA GLY A 12 -2.18 13.98 -11.99
C GLY A 12 -1.30 15.00 -11.28
N THR A 13 -1.56 16.27 -11.55
CA THR A 13 -0.80 17.40 -11.01
C THR A 13 -1.01 17.52 -9.49
N PRO A 14 0.05 17.61 -8.69
CA PRO A 14 -0.07 17.76 -7.26
C PRO A 14 -0.59 19.14 -6.86
N ILE A 15 -1.30 19.18 -5.74
CA ILE A 15 -1.76 20.41 -5.09
C ILE A 15 -0.88 20.71 -3.88
N GLY A 16 -0.51 21.96 -3.68
CA GLY A 16 0.25 22.38 -2.51
C GLY A 16 -0.54 22.27 -1.20
N VAL A 17 0.14 22.10 -0.07
CA VAL A 17 -0.49 21.97 1.26
C VAL A 17 -1.47 23.11 1.56
N GLU A 18 -1.13 24.37 1.23
CA GLU A 18 -1.99 25.52 1.52
C GLU A 18 -3.27 25.50 0.69
N ASP A 19 -3.18 25.16 -0.60
CA ASP A 19 -4.35 25.02 -1.47
C ASP A 19 -5.19 23.81 -1.06
N ALA A 20 -4.55 22.72 -0.62
CA ALA A 20 -5.24 21.55 -0.09
C ALA A 20 -6.01 21.89 1.20
N ARG A 21 -5.45 22.71 2.09
CA ARG A 21 -6.15 23.20 3.29
C ARG A 21 -7.38 24.04 2.93
N ALA A 22 -7.27 24.89 1.92
CA ALA A 22 -8.38 25.74 1.47
C ALA A 22 -9.55 24.89 0.93
N GLN A 23 -9.24 23.78 0.25
CA GLN A 23 -10.21 22.90 -0.40
C GLN A 23 -10.44 21.59 0.36
N TRP A 24 -10.03 21.50 1.63
CA TRP A 24 -9.95 20.26 2.39
C TRP A 24 -11.23 19.41 2.37
N GLY A 25 -12.38 20.05 2.59
CA GLY A 25 -13.69 19.36 2.58
C GLY A 25 -14.01 18.72 1.23
N ALA A 26 -13.73 19.42 0.14
CA ALA A 26 -13.95 18.93 -1.22
C ALA A 26 -12.98 17.77 -1.56
N LEU A 27 -11.71 17.87 -1.17
CA LEU A 27 -10.71 16.82 -1.41
C LEU A 27 -11.02 15.55 -0.64
N VAL A 28 -11.44 15.66 0.61
CA VAL A 28 -11.87 14.50 1.41
C VAL A 28 -13.12 13.87 0.81
N GLY A 29 -14.12 14.68 0.41
CA GLY A 29 -15.31 14.19 -0.28
C GLY A 29 -15.00 13.46 -1.59
N ALA A 30 -14.04 13.97 -2.37
CA ALA A 30 -13.57 13.31 -3.59
C ALA A 30 -12.88 11.96 -3.29
N ALA A 31 -12.09 11.89 -2.22
CA ALA A 31 -11.48 10.63 -1.77
C ALA A 31 -12.53 9.61 -1.33
N GLU A 32 -13.57 10.03 -0.62
CA GLU A 32 -14.70 9.14 -0.27
C GLU A 32 -15.40 8.57 -1.51
N GLN A 33 -15.37 9.28 -2.64
CA GLN A 33 -15.91 8.85 -3.94
C GLN A 33 -14.92 8.03 -4.79
N GLY A 34 -13.76 7.71 -4.26
CA GLY A 34 -12.75 6.89 -4.93
C GLY A 34 -11.66 7.66 -5.68
N GLN A 35 -11.63 8.99 -5.62
CA GLN A 35 -10.61 9.80 -6.27
C GLN A 35 -9.32 9.85 -5.46
N VAL A 36 -8.20 9.99 -6.16
CA VAL A 36 -6.87 10.15 -5.58
C VAL A 36 -6.39 11.56 -5.88
N THR A 37 -5.91 12.26 -4.85
CA THR A 37 -5.34 13.60 -4.99
C THR A 37 -3.93 13.62 -4.44
N LEU A 38 -2.97 14.06 -5.25
CA LEU A 38 -1.59 14.28 -4.80
C LEU A 38 -1.51 15.58 -4.02
N VAL A 39 -0.87 15.52 -2.85
CA VAL A 39 -0.57 16.69 -2.01
C VAL A 39 0.94 16.79 -1.83
N THR A 40 1.50 17.94 -2.11
CA THR A 40 2.94 18.19 -1.98
C THR A 40 3.22 19.28 -0.95
N ARG A 41 4.25 19.01 -0.14
CA ARG A 41 4.94 20.00 0.68
C ARG A 41 6.37 20.09 0.17
N GLU A 42 6.76 21.25 -0.30
CA GLU A 42 8.05 21.41 -0.98
C GLU A 42 8.17 20.50 -2.24
N ARG A 43 9.37 20.34 -2.80
CA ARG A 43 9.55 19.63 -4.07
C ARG A 43 9.61 18.12 -3.95
N TRP A 44 9.84 17.58 -2.75
CA TRP A 44 10.15 16.16 -2.52
C TRP A 44 9.30 15.46 -1.48
N GLU A 45 8.43 16.16 -0.78
CA GLU A 45 7.50 15.57 0.16
C GLU A 45 6.13 15.42 -0.52
N TRP A 46 5.87 14.23 -1.07
CA TRP A 46 4.66 13.94 -1.81
C TRP A 46 3.83 12.87 -1.11
N ALA A 47 2.61 13.23 -0.77
CA ALA A 47 1.61 12.32 -0.24
C ALA A 47 0.43 12.22 -1.21
N ALA A 48 -0.40 11.21 -1.02
CA ALA A 48 -1.65 11.06 -1.73
C ALA A 48 -2.80 10.92 -0.73
N LEU A 49 -3.85 11.69 -0.95
CA LEU A 49 -5.13 11.52 -0.30
C LEU A 49 -5.93 10.49 -1.09
N VAL A 50 -6.27 9.38 -0.45
CA VAL A 50 -6.85 8.20 -1.11
C VAL A 50 -8.10 7.71 -0.39
N PRO A 51 -9.01 7.01 -1.11
CA PRO A 51 -10.08 6.27 -0.46
C PRO A 51 -9.52 5.11 0.38
N LEU A 52 -10.27 4.68 1.39
CA LEU A 52 -9.85 3.56 2.26
C LEU A 52 -9.58 2.27 1.49
N SER A 53 -10.30 2.03 0.41
CA SER A 53 -10.11 0.86 -0.47
C SER A 53 -8.74 0.78 -1.14
N LYS A 54 -8.02 1.89 -1.23
CA LYS A 54 -6.66 1.96 -1.80
C LYS A 54 -5.56 1.91 -0.74
N VAL A 55 -5.92 1.87 0.54
CA VAL A 55 -4.95 1.71 1.62
C VAL A 55 -4.49 0.26 1.67
N PRO A 56 -3.19 0.04 1.68
CA PRO A 56 -2.65 -1.31 1.73
C PRO A 56 -2.74 -1.97 3.10
N GLY A 57 -3.09 -3.24 3.11
CA GLY A 57 -3.08 -4.06 4.31
C GLY A 57 -4.28 -3.82 5.23
N LEU A 58 -4.13 -4.23 6.48
CA LEU A 58 -5.16 -4.05 7.49
C LEU A 58 -5.20 -2.58 7.97
N LEU A 59 -6.39 -2.02 8.07
CA LEU A 59 -6.59 -0.66 8.61
C LEU A 59 -6.44 -0.62 10.14
N SER A 60 -6.53 -1.76 10.81
CA SER A 60 -6.34 -1.88 12.24
C SER A 60 -4.89 -1.60 12.64
N GLY A 61 -4.70 -0.81 13.69
CA GLY A 61 -3.37 -0.43 14.17
C GLY A 61 -2.74 0.77 13.50
N LEU A 62 -3.35 1.32 12.44
CA LEU A 62 -2.88 2.55 11.81
C LEU A 62 -3.29 3.78 12.65
N PRO A 63 -2.46 4.83 12.67
CA PRO A 63 -2.81 6.07 13.34
C PRO A 63 -4.05 6.70 12.70
N VAL A 64 -4.97 7.15 13.54
CA VAL A 64 -6.23 7.79 13.14
C VAL A 64 -6.22 9.24 13.59
N VAL A 65 -6.47 10.16 12.66
CA VAL A 65 -6.50 11.60 12.91
C VAL A 65 -7.84 12.15 12.46
N SER A 66 -8.43 13.06 13.25
CA SER A 66 -9.67 13.72 12.84
C SER A 66 -9.43 14.63 11.63
N LEU A 67 -10.46 14.83 10.79
CA LEU A 67 -10.38 15.70 9.61
C LEU A 67 -9.94 17.14 9.96
N SER A 68 -10.39 17.67 11.09
CA SER A 68 -10.01 18.99 11.56
C SER A 68 -8.55 19.09 11.99
N THR A 69 -8.07 18.08 12.72
CA THR A 69 -6.66 17.97 13.10
C THR A 69 -5.78 17.76 11.89
N ALA A 70 -6.20 16.91 10.96
CA ALA A 70 -5.47 16.65 9.71
C ALA A 70 -5.32 17.92 8.87
N ARG A 71 -6.40 18.72 8.75
CA ARG A 71 -6.34 20.02 8.07
C ARG A 71 -5.32 20.96 8.71
N ALA A 72 -5.36 21.09 10.05
CA ALA A 72 -4.46 21.96 10.79
C ALA A 72 -2.99 21.55 10.68
N LYS A 73 -2.73 20.24 10.69
CA LYS A 73 -1.38 19.64 10.66
C LYS A 73 -1.00 19.02 9.31
N LEU A 74 -1.67 19.42 8.23
CA LEU A 74 -1.51 18.76 6.92
C LEU A 74 -0.06 18.73 6.44
N GLY A 75 0.70 19.82 6.60
CA GLY A 75 2.11 19.85 6.23
C GLY A 75 2.97 18.86 6.99
N ASP A 76 2.71 18.67 8.29
CA ASP A 76 3.44 17.70 9.11
C ASP A 76 3.06 16.26 8.76
N LEU A 77 1.78 16.01 8.45
CA LEU A 77 1.31 14.70 8.00
C LEU A 77 1.87 14.32 6.64
N VAL A 78 1.93 15.27 5.69
CA VAL A 78 2.56 15.04 4.38
C VAL A 78 4.03 14.69 4.56
N ARG A 79 4.76 15.45 5.38
CA ARG A 79 6.16 15.14 5.70
C ARG A 79 6.29 13.74 6.32
N GLN A 80 5.43 13.41 7.29
CA GLN A 80 5.49 12.13 7.99
C GLN A 80 5.32 10.95 7.03
N VAL A 81 4.28 10.93 6.21
CA VAL A 81 4.03 9.81 5.29
C VAL A 81 4.99 9.76 4.09
N ALA A 82 5.62 10.90 3.74
CA ALA A 82 6.59 10.96 2.66
C ALA A 82 8.00 10.49 3.06
N GLN A 83 8.24 10.20 4.34
CA GLN A 83 9.54 9.73 4.79
C GLN A 83 9.83 8.31 4.31
N PRO A 84 11.08 8.04 3.84
CA PRO A 84 11.43 6.74 3.30
C PRO A 84 11.48 5.60 4.32
N TYR A 85 11.54 5.92 5.62
CA TYR A 85 11.70 4.95 6.70
C TYR A 85 10.43 4.70 7.52
N ASP A 86 9.47 5.61 7.47
CA ASP A 86 8.19 5.49 8.16
C ASP A 86 7.09 6.04 7.26
N ASP A 87 6.71 5.25 6.29
CA ASP A 87 5.69 5.55 5.30
C ASP A 87 4.32 4.95 5.67
N SER A 88 4.09 4.74 6.96
CA SER A 88 2.81 4.22 7.46
C SER A 88 1.65 5.13 7.06
N PRO A 89 0.57 4.57 6.49
CA PRO A 89 -0.63 5.34 6.20
C PRO A 89 -1.22 5.98 7.45
N VAL A 90 -1.81 7.17 7.29
CA VAL A 90 -2.56 7.86 8.34
C VAL A 90 -4.03 7.87 7.94
N LEU A 91 -4.89 7.29 8.77
CA LEU A 91 -6.32 7.28 8.55
C LEU A 91 -6.94 8.62 8.96
N LEU A 92 -7.82 9.13 8.12
CA LEU A 92 -8.55 10.37 8.34
C LEU A 92 -9.99 10.04 8.73
N ALA A 93 -10.43 10.51 9.89
CA ALA A 93 -11.73 10.15 10.46
C ALA A 93 -12.68 11.35 10.59
N ARG A 94 -13.94 11.09 10.23
CA ARG A 94 -15.09 11.96 10.53
C ARG A 94 -15.91 11.30 11.64
N HIS A 95 -16.07 12.00 12.77
CA HIS A 95 -16.81 11.45 13.93
C HIS A 95 -16.32 10.04 14.34
N ARG A 96 -15.00 9.85 14.41
CA ARG A 96 -14.32 8.58 14.73
C ARG A 96 -14.41 7.48 13.67
N ASN A 97 -15.13 7.69 12.58
CA ASN A 97 -15.19 6.74 11.48
C ASN A 97 -14.15 7.11 10.41
N PRO A 98 -13.20 6.24 10.07
CA PRO A 98 -12.29 6.47 8.96
C PRO A 98 -13.06 6.65 7.66
N VAL A 99 -12.71 7.69 6.89
CA VAL A 99 -13.37 8.02 5.61
C VAL A 99 -12.38 8.11 4.45
N ALA A 100 -11.11 8.38 4.73
CA ALA A 100 -10.04 8.48 3.75
C ALA A 100 -8.70 8.19 4.44
N ALA A 101 -7.62 8.20 3.67
CA ALA A 101 -6.28 8.06 4.22
C ALA A 101 -5.28 8.95 3.48
N LEU A 102 -4.20 9.28 4.17
CA LEU A 102 -3.02 9.91 3.61
C LEU A 102 -1.90 8.87 3.56
N VAL A 103 -1.33 8.66 2.38
CA VAL A 103 -0.28 7.67 2.14
C VAL A 103 0.89 8.31 1.39
N ALA A 104 2.06 7.68 1.43
CA ALA A 104 3.17 8.09 0.56
C ALA A 104 2.76 7.94 -0.91
N ALA A 105 2.95 8.97 -1.73
CA ALA A 105 2.56 8.93 -3.14
C ALA A 105 3.30 7.83 -3.93
N THR A 106 4.54 7.56 -3.58
CA THR A 106 5.36 6.49 -4.18
C THR A 106 4.72 5.11 -4.03
N ARG A 107 4.05 4.85 -2.92
CA ARG A 107 3.37 3.56 -2.68
C ARG A 107 2.24 3.26 -3.66
N LEU A 108 1.61 4.27 -4.23
CA LEU A 108 0.55 4.07 -5.22
C LEU A 108 1.11 3.58 -6.56
N ILE A 109 2.33 3.95 -6.90
CA ILE A 109 2.98 3.53 -8.15
C ILE A 109 3.69 2.19 -7.98
N GLU A 110 4.35 1.97 -6.86
CA GLU A 110 4.96 0.67 -6.54
C GLU A 110 3.92 -0.46 -6.57
N ARG A 111 2.65 -0.13 -6.35
CA ARG A 111 1.52 -1.05 -6.49
C ARG A 111 0.83 -1.04 -7.85
N GLY A 112 1.06 -0.05 -8.67
CA GLY A 112 0.61 0.02 -10.07
C GLY A 112 1.52 -0.71 -11.05
N GLY A 113 2.61 -1.34 -10.59
CA GLY A 113 3.17 -2.49 -11.27
C GLY A 113 2.11 -3.61 -11.30
N PRO A 114 2.20 -4.57 -12.22
CA PRO A 114 1.36 -5.75 -12.13
C PRO A 114 1.44 -6.22 -10.68
N PRO A 115 0.32 -6.59 -10.04
CA PRO A 115 0.39 -7.06 -8.68
C PRO A 115 1.56 -8.03 -8.68
N ARG A 116 2.54 -7.81 -7.83
CA ARG A 116 3.45 -8.88 -7.46
C ARG A 116 2.56 -9.82 -6.68
N THR A 117 1.74 -10.53 -7.42
CA THR A 117 0.94 -11.61 -6.92
C THR A 117 2.01 -12.53 -6.35
N ASN A 118 2.07 -12.61 -5.03
CA ASN A 118 2.88 -13.62 -4.40
C ASN A 118 2.49 -14.91 -5.13
N PRO A 119 3.41 -15.63 -5.80
CA PRO A 119 3.04 -16.81 -6.57
C PRO A 119 2.18 -17.77 -5.78
N ALA A 120 2.41 -17.85 -4.46
CA ALA A 120 1.58 -18.61 -3.55
C ALA A 120 0.13 -18.12 -3.47
N GLU A 121 -0.09 -16.80 -3.47
CA GLU A 121 -1.44 -16.22 -3.44
C GLU A 121 -2.18 -16.50 -4.76
N ALA A 122 -1.51 -16.39 -5.90
CA ALA A 122 -2.09 -16.74 -7.19
C ALA A 122 -2.52 -18.21 -7.23
N LEU A 123 -1.65 -19.12 -6.79
CA LEU A 123 -1.93 -20.55 -6.74
C LEU A 123 -3.09 -20.89 -5.78
N LEU A 124 -3.19 -20.21 -4.63
CA LEU A 124 -4.33 -20.38 -3.71
C LEU A 124 -5.64 -19.89 -4.32
N LEU A 125 -5.63 -18.78 -5.08
CA LEU A 125 -6.80 -18.27 -5.81
C LEU A 125 -7.24 -19.22 -6.93
N ASP A 126 -6.29 -19.93 -7.55
CA ASP A 126 -6.54 -20.97 -8.55
C ASP A 126 -6.98 -22.31 -7.93
N GLY A 127 -7.20 -22.36 -6.62
CA GLY A 127 -7.68 -23.55 -5.91
C GLY A 127 -6.60 -24.54 -5.52
N CYS A 128 -5.32 -24.17 -5.65
CA CYS A 128 -4.21 -25.00 -5.20
C CYS A 128 -4.03 -24.95 -3.68
N THR A 129 -3.46 -25.99 -3.11
CA THR A 129 -3.04 -26.02 -1.70
C THR A 129 -1.54 -25.77 -1.61
N VAL A 130 -1.13 -24.77 -0.86
CA VAL A 130 0.29 -24.46 -0.61
C VAL A 130 0.70 -24.99 0.76
N THR A 131 1.68 -25.88 0.78
CA THR A 131 2.23 -26.48 2.00
C THR A 131 3.66 -25.97 2.22
N LEU A 132 3.94 -25.52 3.44
CA LEU A 132 5.25 -25.08 3.88
C LEU A 132 5.87 -26.14 4.80
N SER A 133 7.12 -26.50 4.52
CA SER A 133 7.91 -27.40 5.34
C SER A 133 9.34 -26.89 5.51
N ARG A 134 10.05 -27.40 6.52
CA ARG A 134 11.49 -27.17 6.63
C ARG A 134 12.23 -27.98 5.58
N HIS A 135 13.27 -27.39 5.01
CA HIS A 135 14.10 -28.10 4.05
C HIS A 135 14.78 -29.30 4.71
N PRO A 136 14.72 -30.50 4.11
CA PRO A 136 15.26 -31.72 4.73
C PRO A 136 16.77 -31.70 4.98
N ALA A 137 17.51 -30.84 4.27
CA ALA A 137 18.95 -30.67 4.45
C ALA A 137 19.34 -29.68 5.60
N GLY A 138 18.37 -29.17 6.37
CA GLY A 138 18.64 -28.54 7.67
C GLY A 138 18.57 -27.02 7.76
N SER A 139 18.69 -26.25 6.70
CA SER A 139 18.49 -24.81 6.72
C SER A 139 17.56 -24.36 5.61
N GLY A 140 16.50 -23.60 5.98
CA GLY A 140 15.57 -23.03 5.04
C GLY A 140 14.19 -23.70 5.04
N PHE A 141 13.37 -23.26 4.08
CA PHE A 141 11.98 -23.66 3.92
C PHE A 141 11.72 -24.10 2.48
N VAL A 142 10.80 -25.03 2.32
CA VAL A 142 10.26 -25.49 1.04
C VAL A 142 8.77 -25.20 1.02
N ALA A 143 8.31 -24.52 -0.01
CA ALA A 143 6.90 -24.34 -0.31
C ALA A 143 6.53 -25.25 -1.49
N VAL A 144 5.47 -26.04 -1.36
CA VAL A 144 4.96 -26.91 -2.42
C VAL A 144 3.50 -26.58 -2.67
N ALA A 145 3.16 -26.27 -3.90
CA ALA A 145 1.78 -26.10 -4.32
C ALA A 145 1.27 -27.36 -5.02
N ARG A 146 0.05 -27.79 -4.67
CA ARG A 146 -0.64 -28.92 -5.27
C ARG A 146 -2.02 -28.51 -5.74
N ASP A 147 -2.44 -29.06 -6.88
CA ASP A 147 -3.79 -28.88 -7.41
C ASP A 147 -4.85 -29.65 -6.59
N ALA A 148 -6.10 -29.57 -7.05
CA ALA A 148 -7.22 -30.26 -6.42
C ALA A 148 -7.10 -31.80 -6.46
N GLU A 149 -6.38 -32.31 -7.42
CA GLU A 149 -6.09 -33.75 -7.61
C GLU A 149 -4.88 -34.22 -6.77
N GLY A 150 -4.18 -33.26 -6.12
CA GLY A 150 -3.02 -33.51 -5.28
C GLY A 150 -1.69 -33.58 -6.05
N ALA A 151 -1.69 -33.24 -7.34
CA ALA A 151 -0.46 -33.20 -8.12
C ALA A 151 0.34 -31.95 -7.80
N GLU A 152 1.67 -32.09 -7.75
CA GLU A 152 2.58 -31.00 -7.48
C GLU A 152 2.71 -30.09 -8.73
N VAL A 153 2.30 -28.83 -8.58
CA VAL A 153 2.27 -27.85 -9.69
C VAL A 153 3.38 -26.80 -9.58
N ALA A 154 3.88 -26.53 -8.38
CA ALA A 154 4.97 -25.61 -8.15
C ALA A 154 5.75 -25.92 -6.88
N VAL A 155 7.06 -25.65 -6.89
CA VAL A 155 7.94 -25.77 -5.73
C VAL A 155 8.80 -24.52 -5.59
N GLY A 156 8.87 -23.96 -4.39
CA GLY A 156 9.73 -22.85 -4.05
C GLY A 156 10.63 -23.17 -2.86
N THR A 157 11.83 -22.67 -2.85
CA THR A 157 12.79 -22.84 -1.75
C THR A 157 13.39 -21.52 -1.32
N GLY A 158 13.73 -21.37 -0.06
CA GLY A 158 14.37 -20.16 0.46
C GLY A 158 14.79 -20.29 1.93
N ASP A 159 15.68 -19.42 2.35
CA ASP A 159 16.18 -19.36 3.72
C ASP A 159 15.10 -18.86 4.70
N THR A 160 14.09 -18.18 4.19
CA THR A 160 12.93 -17.71 4.94
C THR A 160 11.64 -18.21 4.30
N VAL A 161 10.54 -18.23 5.08
CA VAL A 161 9.19 -18.55 4.60
C VAL A 161 8.80 -17.65 3.43
N GLU A 162 9.07 -16.34 3.56
CA GLU A 162 8.75 -15.36 2.52
C GLU A 162 9.49 -15.66 1.22
N THR A 163 10.78 -15.99 1.29
CA THR A 163 11.57 -16.31 0.10
C THR A 163 11.07 -17.59 -0.56
N ALA A 164 10.76 -18.63 0.21
CA ALA A 164 10.22 -19.87 -0.31
C ALA A 164 8.87 -19.69 -1.02
N LEU A 165 7.98 -18.85 -0.47
CA LEU A 165 6.70 -18.53 -1.10
C LEU A 165 6.84 -17.66 -2.37
N ARG A 166 7.85 -16.80 -2.42
CA ARG A 166 8.13 -15.93 -3.57
C ARG A 166 8.75 -16.68 -4.75
N THR A 167 9.44 -17.77 -4.48
CA THR A 167 10.13 -18.59 -5.49
C THR A 167 9.29 -19.76 -6.01
N LEU A 168 8.02 -19.87 -5.60
CA LEU A 168 7.08 -20.82 -6.17
C LEU A 168 6.90 -20.57 -7.68
N GLY A 169 7.32 -21.49 -8.50
CA GLY A 169 7.26 -21.41 -9.96
C GLY A 169 7.70 -22.70 -10.62
#